data_df42e9f72430af124a68d749e7372d16
#
_entry.id   df42e9f72430af124a68d749e7372d16
#
_cell.length_a   1.000
_cell.length_b   1.000
_cell.length_c   1.000
_cell.angle_alpha   90.00
_cell.angle_beta   90.00
_cell.angle_gamma   90.00
#
_symmetry.space_group_name_H-M   'P 1'
#
loop_
_entity.id
_entity.type
_entity.pdbx_description
1 polymer ?
#
loop_
_entity_poly.entity_id
_entity_poly.type
_entity_poly.pdbx_seq_one_letter_code
_entity_poly.pdbx_strand_id
1 'polypeptide(L)'
;MDRGEKERGAAGMTIVRKAVRSARLQVRPDGSLRVVAPPSFDVEGFVQRNAAWIEERRRDLDRLAAEGRGREGMLLLSGRFYHLVPGARFAVDDARGTVASPSVPALQRNLSRMLKEEVSGRLEACPDLAGRWSGRIAVKVQRTRWGSCSTLGNLNFNLRVIALPEPLREYVVVHEAAHLRELNHSERFWRLVGEHYPDHRAAEAELRRYWVIIERNRVWSEF
;
A
#
# COMPACT_ATOMS: atom_id res chain seq x y z
N MET A 1 1.75 21.60 15.20
CA MET A 1 0.81 20.67 14.53
C MET A 1 0.05 19.93 15.62
N ASP A 2 -1.19 20.32 15.81
CA ASP A 2 -2.07 19.73 16.83
C ASP A 2 -2.36 18.25 16.50
N ARG A 3 -1.79 17.34 17.30
CA ARG A 3 -2.03 15.89 17.21
C ARG A 3 -3.31 15.58 17.99
N GLY A 4 -4.47 15.91 17.44
CA GLY A 4 -5.76 15.66 18.09
C GLY A 4 -5.80 14.41 19.00
N GLU A 5 -6.56 14.51 20.07
CA GLU A 5 -6.73 13.46 21.08
C GLU A 5 -7.32 12.20 20.44
N LYS A 6 -6.69 11.04 20.67
CA LYS A 6 -7.12 9.75 20.11
C LYS A 6 -7.82 8.94 21.19
N GLU A 7 -9.08 8.66 20.98
CA GLU A 7 -9.89 7.78 21.82
C GLU A 7 -10.10 6.43 21.11
N ARG A 8 -10.13 5.35 21.88
CA ARG A 8 -10.58 4.05 21.38
C ARG A 8 -12.06 3.90 21.71
N GLY A 9 -12.92 3.93 20.70
CA GLY A 9 -14.32 3.58 20.84
C GLY A 9 -14.55 2.06 20.83
N ALA A 10 -15.81 1.66 21.05
CA ALA A 10 -16.22 0.26 21.01
C ALA A 10 -15.91 -0.39 19.64
N ALA A 11 -15.66 -1.72 19.64
CA ALA A 11 -15.56 -2.57 18.44
C ALA A 11 -14.58 -2.09 17.33
N GLY A 12 -13.34 -1.78 17.68
CA GLY A 12 -12.30 -1.46 16.67
C GLY A 12 -12.43 -0.06 16.05
N MET A 13 -13.14 0.86 16.70
CA MET A 13 -13.27 2.25 16.26
C MET A 13 -12.15 3.13 16.83
N THR A 14 -11.57 3.97 16.00
CA THR A 14 -10.63 5.03 16.39
C THR A 14 -11.30 6.38 16.21
N ILE A 15 -11.46 7.15 17.29
CA ILE A 15 -11.98 8.52 17.27
C ILE A 15 -10.79 9.47 17.36
N VAL A 16 -10.75 10.48 16.50
CA VAL A 16 -9.76 11.56 16.52
C VAL A 16 -10.51 12.88 16.71
N ARG A 17 -10.41 13.45 17.90
CA ARG A 17 -10.99 14.77 18.23
C ARG A 17 -10.02 15.87 17.84
N LYS A 18 -10.45 16.78 16.97
CA LYS A 18 -9.66 17.97 16.63
C LYS A 18 -10.55 19.07 16.03
N ALA A 19 -10.04 20.30 15.96
CA ALA A 19 -10.74 21.43 15.37
C ALA A 19 -10.90 21.24 13.84
N VAL A 20 -12.03 20.63 13.43
CA VAL A 20 -12.43 20.46 12.02
C VAL A 20 -13.85 20.99 11.84
N ARG A 21 -14.19 21.46 10.64
CA ARG A 21 -15.52 22.02 10.33
C ARG A 21 -16.62 20.95 10.24
N SER A 22 -16.25 19.71 9.86
CA SER A 22 -17.19 18.60 9.70
C SER A 22 -16.57 17.28 10.14
N ALA A 23 -17.42 16.37 10.64
CA ALA A 23 -16.99 15.01 10.93
C ALA A 23 -16.75 14.22 9.63
N ARG A 24 -15.77 13.31 9.68
CA ARG A 24 -15.43 12.39 8.58
C ARG A 24 -15.39 10.98 9.12
N LEU A 25 -16.07 10.07 8.41
CA LEU A 25 -16.11 8.65 8.70
C LEU A 25 -15.32 7.91 7.61
N GLN A 26 -14.47 6.99 8.02
CA GLN A 26 -13.68 6.12 7.14
C GLN A 26 -13.76 4.68 7.63
N VAL A 27 -14.13 3.77 6.75
CA VAL A 27 -13.93 2.33 6.94
C VAL A 27 -12.54 2.00 6.41
N ARG A 28 -11.67 1.45 7.28
CA ARG A 28 -10.31 1.07 6.91
C ARG A 28 -10.30 -0.28 6.18
N PRO A 29 -9.21 -0.63 5.48
CA PRO A 29 -9.09 -1.91 4.79
C PRO A 29 -9.28 -3.14 5.70
N ASP A 30 -8.89 -3.05 6.99
CA ASP A 30 -9.10 -4.08 8.00
C ASP A 30 -10.55 -4.16 8.53
N GLY A 31 -11.45 -3.30 8.02
CA GLY A 31 -12.85 -3.20 8.45
C GLY A 31 -13.07 -2.32 9.69
N SER A 32 -12.01 -1.84 10.34
CA SER A 32 -12.12 -0.92 11.47
C SER A 32 -12.62 0.46 11.04
N LEU A 33 -13.22 1.20 11.98
CA LEU A 33 -13.72 2.55 11.72
C LEU A 33 -12.71 3.60 12.21
N ARG A 34 -12.58 4.67 11.46
CA ARG A 34 -11.93 5.89 11.89
C ARG A 34 -12.86 7.06 11.72
N VAL A 35 -13.14 7.76 12.83
CA VAL A 35 -13.93 8.99 12.83
C VAL A 35 -13.03 10.16 13.21
N VAL A 36 -13.03 11.21 12.39
CA VAL A 36 -12.39 12.48 12.72
C VAL A 36 -13.52 13.48 12.93
N ALA A 37 -13.60 14.09 14.12
CA ALA A 37 -14.72 14.94 14.47
C ALA A 37 -14.32 16.11 15.38
N PRO A 38 -15.12 17.20 15.45
CA PRO A 38 -14.96 18.24 16.46
C PRO A 38 -15.08 17.68 17.89
N PRO A 39 -14.53 18.36 18.92
CA PRO A 39 -14.52 17.84 20.30
C PRO A 39 -15.89 17.46 20.85
N SER A 40 -16.93 18.26 20.61
CA SER A 40 -18.29 18.08 21.14
C SER A 40 -19.25 17.33 20.19
N PHE A 41 -18.74 16.75 19.11
CA PHE A 41 -19.56 16.09 18.09
C PHE A 41 -20.09 14.72 18.58
N ASP A 42 -21.39 14.45 18.35
CA ASP A 42 -22.02 13.15 18.60
C ASP A 42 -21.54 12.10 17.59
N VAL A 43 -20.49 11.37 17.98
CA VAL A 43 -19.87 10.33 17.13
C VAL A 43 -20.75 9.07 17.08
N GLU A 44 -21.40 8.71 18.18
CA GLU A 44 -22.22 7.49 18.23
C GLU A 44 -23.45 7.62 17.32
N GLY A 45 -24.21 8.68 17.46
CA GLY A 45 -25.33 8.95 16.57
C GLY A 45 -24.90 9.12 15.11
N PHE A 46 -23.72 9.70 14.86
CA PHE A 46 -23.19 9.79 13.50
C PHE A 46 -22.88 8.42 12.90
N VAL A 47 -22.26 7.51 13.64
CA VAL A 47 -21.98 6.13 13.21
C VAL A 47 -23.29 5.37 12.98
N GLN A 48 -24.27 5.49 13.88
CA GLN A 48 -25.58 4.85 13.73
C GLN A 48 -26.31 5.32 12.46
N ARG A 49 -26.36 6.62 12.21
CA ARG A 49 -26.98 7.17 10.98
C ARG A 49 -26.31 6.70 9.69
N ASN A 50 -25.05 6.31 9.75
CA ASN A 50 -24.28 5.80 8.62
C ASN A 50 -24.10 4.26 8.62
N ALA A 51 -24.82 3.52 9.46
CA ALA A 51 -24.64 2.08 9.63
C ALA A 51 -24.78 1.30 8.32
N ALA A 52 -25.80 1.59 7.50
CA ALA A 52 -26.03 0.92 6.23
C ALA A 52 -24.83 1.14 5.25
N TRP A 53 -24.34 2.38 5.16
CA TRP A 53 -23.16 2.70 4.34
C TRP A 53 -21.89 1.99 4.84
N ILE A 54 -21.70 1.91 6.18
CA ILE A 54 -20.58 1.21 6.80
C ILE A 54 -20.60 -0.28 6.40
N GLU A 55 -21.76 -0.92 6.52
CA GLU A 55 -21.89 -2.36 6.19
C GLU A 55 -21.74 -2.62 4.69
N GLU A 56 -22.24 -1.76 3.83
CA GLU A 56 -21.99 -1.83 2.39
C GLU A 56 -20.49 -1.73 2.10
N ARG A 57 -19.80 -0.75 2.71
CA ARG A 57 -18.37 -0.56 2.51
C ARG A 57 -17.54 -1.72 3.03
N ARG A 58 -17.94 -2.34 4.15
CA ARG A 58 -17.30 -3.56 4.67
C ARG A 58 -17.45 -4.73 3.69
N ARG A 59 -18.66 -4.94 3.14
CA ARG A 59 -18.89 -5.96 2.11
C ARG A 59 -18.05 -5.75 0.86
N ASP A 60 -17.86 -4.50 0.42
CA ASP A 60 -16.97 -4.16 -0.68
C ASP A 60 -15.52 -4.56 -0.37
N LEU A 61 -15.04 -4.22 0.82
CA LEU A 61 -13.69 -4.60 1.26
C LEU A 61 -13.53 -6.12 1.36
N ASP A 62 -14.57 -6.85 1.79
CA ASP A 62 -14.56 -8.31 1.86
C ASP A 62 -14.52 -8.94 0.47
N ARG A 63 -15.21 -8.36 -0.51
CA ARG A 63 -15.11 -8.77 -1.92
C ARG A 63 -13.70 -8.55 -2.46
N LEU A 64 -13.12 -7.36 -2.21
CA LEU A 64 -11.76 -7.05 -2.64
C LEU A 64 -10.71 -7.97 -2.00
N ALA A 65 -10.91 -8.39 -0.75
CA ALA A 65 -9.98 -9.27 -0.05
C ALA A 65 -10.21 -10.77 -0.30
N ALA A 66 -11.19 -11.15 -1.13
CA ALA A 66 -11.62 -12.54 -1.27
C ALA A 66 -10.49 -13.51 -1.63
N GLU A 67 -9.55 -13.09 -2.48
CA GLU A 67 -8.40 -13.90 -2.89
C GLU A 67 -7.42 -14.21 -1.73
N GLY A 68 -7.31 -13.30 -0.76
CA GLY A 68 -6.47 -13.47 0.44
C GLY A 68 -7.12 -14.32 1.53
N ARG A 69 -8.43 -14.68 1.39
CA ARG A 69 -9.16 -15.39 2.42
C ARG A 69 -8.59 -16.79 2.66
N GLY A 70 -8.34 -17.11 3.93
CA GLY A 70 -7.70 -18.37 4.34
C GLY A 70 -6.18 -18.39 4.10
N ARG A 71 -5.59 -17.31 3.62
CA ARG A 71 -4.15 -17.17 3.32
C ARG A 71 -3.49 -16.05 4.12
N GLU A 72 -4.15 -15.56 5.17
CA GLU A 72 -3.71 -14.41 5.97
C GLU A 72 -2.37 -14.66 6.68
N GLY A 73 -2.03 -15.94 6.95
CA GLY A 73 -0.76 -16.36 7.53
C GLY A 73 0.34 -16.69 6.51
N MET A 74 0.08 -16.55 5.20
CA MET A 74 1.05 -16.78 4.14
C MET A 74 1.68 -15.46 3.69
N LEU A 75 2.95 -15.49 3.31
CA LEU A 75 3.59 -14.32 2.70
C LEU A 75 3.06 -14.11 1.28
N LEU A 76 2.45 -12.96 1.01
CA LEU A 76 2.16 -12.53 -0.36
C LEU A 76 3.43 -11.90 -0.97
N LEU A 77 3.94 -12.49 -2.04
CA LEU A 77 5.14 -12.04 -2.75
C LEU A 77 4.91 -12.20 -4.26
N SER A 78 5.17 -11.16 -5.02
CA SER A 78 5.01 -11.15 -6.49
C SER A 78 3.64 -11.66 -6.98
N GLY A 79 2.56 -11.32 -6.24
CA GLY A 79 1.19 -11.74 -6.55
C GLY A 79 0.86 -13.19 -6.17
N ARG A 80 1.77 -13.93 -5.53
CA ARG A 80 1.59 -15.33 -5.11
C ARG A 80 1.71 -15.48 -3.60
N PHE A 81 1.02 -16.45 -3.03
CA PHE A 81 1.09 -16.76 -1.60
C PHE A 81 2.08 -17.89 -1.34
N TYR A 82 2.96 -17.68 -0.35
CA TYR A 82 4.01 -18.60 0.05
C TYR A 82 3.91 -18.94 1.53
N HIS A 83 4.19 -20.18 1.88
CA HIS A 83 4.42 -20.54 3.27
C HIS A 83 5.76 -19.99 3.75
N LEU A 84 5.74 -19.21 4.83
CA LEU A 84 6.97 -18.73 5.45
C LEU A 84 7.51 -19.82 6.37
N VAL A 85 8.75 -20.28 6.11
CA VAL A 85 9.40 -21.34 6.87
C VAL A 85 10.72 -20.85 7.47
N PRO A 86 11.12 -21.35 8.66
CA PRO A 86 12.44 -21.08 9.21
C PRO A 86 13.53 -21.59 8.25
N GLY A 87 14.62 -20.83 8.09
CA GLY A 87 15.75 -21.21 7.26
C GLY A 87 17.02 -20.47 7.67
N ALA A 88 18.19 -21.07 7.46
CA ALA A 88 19.47 -20.46 7.78
C ALA A 88 19.77 -19.22 6.91
N ARG A 89 19.17 -19.14 5.72
CA ARG A 89 19.29 -18.04 4.77
C ARG A 89 17.97 -17.76 4.07
N PHE A 90 17.84 -16.59 3.50
CA PHE A 90 16.69 -16.24 2.67
C PHE A 90 16.74 -17.04 1.34
N ALA A 91 15.63 -17.69 1.01
CA ALA A 91 15.45 -18.41 -0.24
C ALA A 91 13.95 -18.41 -0.61
N VAL A 92 13.66 -18.28 -1.90
CA VAL A 92 12.32 -18.45 -2.47
C VAL A 92 12.31 -19.76 -3.26
N ASP A 93 11.37 -20.64 -2.96
CA ASP A 93 11.15 -21.90 -3.67
C ASP A 93 9.75 -21.88 -4.30
N ASP A 94 9.69 -21.52 -5.56
CA ASP A 94 8.45 -21.42 -6.33
C ASP A 94 7.77 -22.78 -6.52
N ALA A 95 8.53 -23.84 -6.64
CA ALA A 95 8.00 -25.19 -6.85
C ALA A 95 7.29 -25.72 -5.60
N ARG A 96 7.82 -25.40 -4.42
CA ARG A 96 7.24 -25.78 -3.14
C ARG A 96 6.28 -24.73 -2.58
N GLY A 97 6.25 -23.53 -3.16
CA GLY A 97 5.47 -22.40 -2.63
C GLY A 97 5.94 -21.95 -1.25
N THR A 98 7.25 -21.95 -1.00
CA THR A 98 7.82 -21.58 0.31
C THR A 98 8.83 -20.45 0.19
N VAL A 99 8.89 -19.62 1.24
CA VAL A 99 9.95 -18.63 1.45
C VAL A 99 10.63 -18.95 2.78
N ALA A 100 11.91 -19.25 2.74
CA ALA A 100 12.73 -19.48 3.92
C ALA A 100 13.38 -18.17 4.38
N SER A 101 13.40 -17.92 5.70
CA SER A 101 14.13 -16.79 6.27
C SER A 101 14.55 -17.08 7.72
N PRO A 102 15.74 -16.62 8.16
CA PRO A 102 16.17 -16.80 9.55
C PRO A 102 15.39 -15.94 10.56
N SER A 103 14.76 -14.84 10.12
CA SER A 103 13.98 -13.94 10.98
C SER A 103 13.17 -12.96 10.15
N VAL A 104 12.17 -12.32 10.78
CA VAL A 104 11.38 -11.24 10.17
C VAL A 104 12.27 -10.06 9.72
N PRO A 105 13.24 -9.55 10.51
CA PRO A 105 14.14 -8.51 10.02
C PRO A 105 15.01 -8.94 8.82
N ALA A 106 15.43 -10.20 8.75
CA ALA A 106 16.18 -10.72 7.61
C ALA A 106 15.28 -10.81 6.37
N LEU A 107 14.03 -11.23 6.53
CA LEU A 107 13.03 -11.23 5.47
C LEU A 107 12.84 -9.82 4.91
N GLN A 108 12.57 -8.83 5.77
CA GLN A 108 12.39 -7.44 5.36
C GLN A 108 13.59 -6.88 4.58
N ARG A 109 14.83 -7.15 5.06
CA ARG A 109 16.05 -6.69 4.37
C ARG A 109 16.16 -7.29 2.97
N ASN A 110 15.90 -8.61 2.82
CA ASN A 110 15.98 -9.27 1.53
C ASN A 110 14.89 -8.80 0.57
N LEU A 111 13.65 -8.70 1.01
CA LEU A 111 12.56 -8.16 0.21
C LEU A 111 12.82 -6.70 -0.22
N SER A 112 13.39 -5.88 0.69
CA SER A 112 13.76 -4.49 0.38
C SER A 112 14.86 -4.43 -0.67
N ARG A 113 15.86 -5.32 -0.59
CA ARG A 113 16.93 -5.41 -1.58
C ARG A 113 16.40 -5.83 -2.94
N MET A 114 15.58 -6.89 -2.99
CA MET A 114 14.95 -7.36 -4.24
C MET A 114 14.14 -6.24 -4.90
N LEU A 115 13.29 -5.55 -4.14
CA LEU A 115 12.50 -4.44 -4.68
C LEU A 115 13.39 -3.31 -5.21
N LYS A 116 14.45 -2.96 -4.47
CA LYS A 116 15.37 -1.91 -4.88
C LYS A 116 16.11 -2.26 -6.17
N GLU A 117 16.58 -3.49 -6.30
CA GLU A 117 17.24 -4.01 -7.50
C GLU A 117 16.28 -3.98 -8.70
N GLU A 118 15.04 -4.45 -8.53
CA GLU A 118 14.03 -4.43 -9.58
C GLU A 118 13.70 -3.01 -10.04
N VAL A 119 13.45 -2.09 -9.08
CA VAL A 119 13.15 -0.68 -9.39
C VAL A 119 14.33 -0.03 -10.12
N SER A 120 15.57 -0.27 -9.69
CA SER A 120 16.76 0.26 -10.37
C SER A 120 16.83 -0.20 -11.82
N GLY A 121 16.67 -1.50 -12.06
CA GLY A 121 16.72 -2.06 -13.42
C GLY A 121 15.61 -1.51 -14.34
N ARG A 122 14.39 -1.32 -13.81
CA ARG A 122 13.28 -0.72 -14.57
C ARG A 122 13.52 0.75 -14.92
N LEU A 123 14.10 1.54 -14.01
CA LEU A 123 14.44 2.94 -14.27
C LEU A 123 15.56 3.07 -15.29
N GLU A 124 16.57 2.20 -15.23
CA GLU A 124 17.65 2.14 -16.21
C GLU A 124 17.16 1.75 -17.61
N ALA A 125 16.14 0.88 -17.68
CA ALA A 125 15.52 0.47 -18.94
C ALA A 125 14.58 1.56 -19.53
N CYS A 126 14.22 2.60 -18.77
CA CYS A 126 13.31 3.66 -19.20
C CYS A 126 13.93 5.06 -19.03
N PRO A 127 15.01 5.41 -19.80
CA PRO A 127 15.72 6.68 -19.65
C PRO A 127 14.85 7.90 -19.94
N ASP A 128 13.85 7.77 -20.81
CA ASP A 128 12.91 8.87 -21.13
C ASP A 128 12.06 9.24 -19.93
N LEU A 129 11.71 8.29 -19.08
CA LEU A 129 10.95 8.52 -17.86
C LEU A 129 11.87 9.00 -16.72
N ALA A 130 13.05 8.41 -16.61
CA ALA A 130 14.00 8.66 -15.53
C ALA A 130 14.85 9.92 -15.66
N GLY A 131 14.56 10.83 -16.59
CA GLY A 131 15.42 11.96 -16.99
C GLY A 131 15.94 12.89 -15.88
N ARG A 132 15.33 12.89 -14.69
CA ARG A 132 15.79 13.63 -13.49
C ARG A 132 16.19 12.72 -12.34
N TRP A 133 16.31 11.42 -12.60
CA TRP A 133 16.63 10.46 -11.56
C TRP A 133 18.01 10.75 -10.93
N SER A 134 18.02 10.88 -9.62
CA SER A 134 19.23 11.15 -8.84
C SER A 134 20.00 9.89 -8.43
N GLY A 135 19.50 8.72 -8.79
CA GLY A 135 20.05 7.43 -8.36
C GLY A 135 19.71 7.05 -6.91
N ARG A 136 18.91 7.83 -6.21
CA ARG A 136 18.51 7.54 -4.81
C ARG A 136 17.17 6.88 -4.76
N ILE A 137 17.17 5.58 -4.45
CA ILE A 137 15.99 4.77 -4.18
C ILE A 137 16.00 4.37 -2.71
N ALA A 138 14.91 4.63 -2.00
CA ALA A 138 14.69 4.13 -0.65
C ALA A 138 13.46 3.24 -0.61
N VAL A 139 13.55 2.12 0.10
CA VAL A 139 12.42 1.25 0.41
C VAL A 139 12.07 1.42 1.88
N LYS A 140 10.80 1.70 2.17
CA LYS A 140 10.30 1.97 3.53
C LYS A 140 8.98 1.25 3.75
N VAL A 141 8.68 0.89 4.98
CA VAL A 141 7.33 0.45 5.35
C VAL A 141 6.44 1.67 5.52
N GLN A 142 5.38 1.78 4.72
CA GLN A 142 4.44 2.90 4.73
C GLN A 142 3.00 2.39 4.83
N ARG A 143 2.13 3.19 5.47
CA ARG A 143 0.73 2.79 5.74
C ARG A 143 -0.31 3.41 4.80
N THR A 144 0.07 4.28 3.88
CA THR A 144 -0.91 5.10 3.15
C THR A 144 -0.62 5.29 1.67
N ARG A 145 0.53 4.81 1.18
CA ARG A 145 0.94 5.02 -0.21
C ARG A 145 1.86 3.91 -0.71
N TRP A 146 1.90 3.71 -2.00
CA TRP A 146 2.79 2.76 -2.67
C TRP A 146 4.20 3.32 -2.88
N GLY A 147 4.29 4.62 -3.13
CA GLY A 147 5.56 5.31 -3.31
C GLY A 147 5.45 6.81 -3.12
N SER A 148 6.52 7.52 -3.38
CA SER A 148 6.58 8.98 -3.49
C SER A 148 7.86 9.42 -4.16
N CYS A 149 7.79 10.49 -4.96
CA CYS A 149 8.92 11.22 -5.50
C CYS A 149 9.08 12.55 -4.77
N SER A 150 10.30 12.92 -4.40
CA SER A 150 10.59 14.24 -3.86
C SER A 150 10.95 15.24 -4.98
N THR A 151 10.88 16.53 -4.67
CA THR A 151 11.32 17.61 -5.57
C THR A 151 12.80 17.52 -5.95
N LEU A 152 13.60 16.79 -5.16
CA LEU A 152 15.02 16.51 -5.42
C LEU A 152 15.22 15.23 -6.26
N GLY A 153 14.15 14.62 -6.78
CA GLY A 153 14.23 13.38 -7.57
C GLY A 153 14.55 12.12 -6.76
N ASN A 154 14.38 12.13 -5.42
CA ASN A 154 14.52 10.91 -4.63
C ASN A 154 13.22 10.11 -4.70
N LEU A 155 13.33 8.84 -5.06
CA LEU A 155 12.20 7.91 -5.11
C LEU A 155 12.14 7.07 -3.83
N ASN A 156 10.96 6.99 -3.25
CA ASN A 156 10.70 6.12 -2.09
C ASN A 156 9.60 5.15 -2.49
N PHE A 157 9.83 3.86 -2.29
CA PHE A 157 8.85 2.81 -2.51
C PHE A 157 8.43 2.16 -1.19
N ASN A 158 7.16 1.82 -1.08
CA ASN A 158 6.68 1.02 0.02
C ASN A 158 7.16 -0.42 -0.16
N LEU A 159 7.65 -1.06 0.90
CA LEU A 159 8.04 -2.47 0.85
C LEU A 159 6.92 -3.37 0.34
N ARG A 160 5.66 -3.01 0.59
CA ARG A 160 4.47 -3.72 0.11
C ARG A 160 4.36 -3.83 -1.41
N VAL A 161 5.09 -3.01 -2.16
CA VAL A 161 5.13 -3.10 -3.63
C VAL A 161 5.66 -4.46 -4.09
N ILE A 162 6.59 -5.08 -3.35
CA ILE A 162 7.12 -6.41 -3.70
C ILE A 162 6.06 -7.53 -3.62
N ALA A 163 4.95 -7.30 -2.88
CA ALA A 163 3.84 -8.24 -2.81
C ALA A 163 3.00 -8.27 -4.09
N LEU A 164 3.03 -7.20 -4.88
CA LEU A 164 2.23 -7.02 -6.08
C LEU A 164 2.72 -7.95 -7.21
N PRO A 165 1.82 -8.39 -8.12
CA PRO A 165 2.22 -9.01 -9.38
C PRO A 165 3.06 -8.03 -10.22
N GLU A 166 3.89 -8.59 -11.09
CA GLU A 166 4.85 -7.82 -11.88
C GLU A 166 4.24 -6.62 -12.63
N PRO A 167 3.09 -6.73 -13.34
CA PRO A 167 2.53 -5.58 -14.05
C PRO A 167 2.15 -4.42 -13.11
N LEU A 168 1.67 -4.71 -11.91
CA LEU A 168 1.34 -3.65 -10.94
C LEU A 168 2.59 -3.02 -10.32
N ARG A 169 3.67 -3.79 -10.13
CA ARG A 169 4.96 -3.23 -9.69
C ARG A 169 5.52 -2.29 -10.75
N GLU A 170 5.45 -2.69 -12.02
CA GLU A 170 5.81 -1.84 -13.15
C GLU A 170 5.01 -0.55 -13.15
N TYR A 171 3.69 -0.64 -13.05
CA TYR A 171 2.84 0.54 -12.96
C TYR A 171 3.25 1.49 -11.82
N VAL A 172 3.52 0.96 -10.62
CA VAL A 172 3.96 1.79 -9.49
C VAL A 172 5.30 2.48 -9.80
N VAL A 173 6.24 1.79 -10.43
CA VAL A 173 7.54 2.38 -10.84
C VAL A 173 7.34 3.48 -11.88
N VAL A 174 6.53 3.25 -12.91
CA VAL A 174 6.17 4.23 -13.94
C VAL A 174 5.52 5.46 -13.31
N HIS A 175 4.56 5.25 -12.40
CA HIS A 175 3.87 6.34 -11.70
C HIS A 175 4.84 7.24 -10.90
N GLU A 176 5.70 6.63 -10.08
CA GLU A 176 6.67 7.40 -9.28
C GLU A 176 7.77 8.04 -10.13
N ALA A 177 8.18 7.39 -11.22
CA ALA A 177 9.14 7.95 -12.16
C ALA A 177 8.55 9.12 -12.97
N ALA A 178 7.27 9.08 -13.32
CA ALA A 178 6.59 10.20 -13.98
C ALA A 178 6.64 11.48 -13.13
N HIS A 179 6.65 11.36 -11.80
CA HIS A 179 6.84 12.48 -10.90
C HIS A 179 8.23 13.13 -10.97
N LEU A 180 9.23 12.49 -11.56
CA LEU A 180 10.51 13.14 -11.86
C LEU A 180 10.37 14.29 -12.87
N ARG A 181 9.31 14.28 -13.68
CA ARG A 181 9.00 15.27 -14.69
C ARG A 181 7.81 16.15 -14.33
N GLU A 182 6.75 15.56 -13.79
CA GLU A 182 5.49 16.23 -13.45
C GLU A 182 5.13 15.94 -11.98
N LEU A 183 5.36 16.92 -11.09
CA LEU A 183 5.20 16.73 -9.65
C LEU A 183 3.74 16.58 -9.19
N ASN A 184 2.79 17.01 -10.00
CA ASN A 184 1.36 16.90 -9.70
C ASN A 184 0.67 15.99 -10.73
N HIS A 185 -0.51 15.46 -10.38
CA HIS A 185 -1.30 14.59 -11.25
C HIS A 185 -2.11 15.38 -12.29
N SER A 186 -1.45 16.28 -13.04
CA SER A 186 -2.03 17.04 -14.14
C SER A 186 -2.34 16.14 -15.36
N GLU A 187 -2.99 16.70 -16.39
CA GLU A 187 -3.18 16.00 -17.66
C GLU A 187 -1.86 15.57 -18.31
N ARG A 188 -0.80 16.39 -18.14
CA ARG A 188 0.55 16.06 -18.63
C ARG A 188 1.12 14.85 -17.91
N PHE A 189 0.93 14.76 -16.59
CA PHE A 189 1.31 13.59 -15.80
C PHE A 189 0.62 12.31 -16.31
N TRP A 190 -0.71 12.36 -16.47
CA TRP A 190 -1.47 11.19 -16.90
C TRP A 190 -1.18 10.79 -18.34
N ARG A 191 -0.85 11.75 -19.22
CA ARG A 191 -0.38 11.46 -20.56
C ARG A 191 0.95 10.71 -20.51
N LEU A 192 1.91 11.20 -19.74
CA LEU A 192 3.23 10.58 -19.58
C LEU A 192 3.11 9.16 -19.00
N VAL A 193 2.27 8.96 -17.97
CA VAL A 193 1.98 7.62 -17.45
C VAL A 193 1.36 6.74 -18.53
N GLY A 194 0.37 7.23 -19.28
CA GLY A 194 -0.32 6.47 -20.32
C GLY A 194 0.57 6.07 -21.50
N GLU A 195 1.60 6.86 -21.83
CA GLU A 195 2.59 6.54 -22.86
C GLU A 195 3.45 5.32 -22.47
N HIS A 196 3.74 5.15 -21.16
CA HIS A 196 4.56 4.06 -20.65
C HIS A 196 3.74 2.89 -20.07
N TYR A 197 2.51 3.17 -19.63
CA TYR A 197 1.60 2.17 -19.09
C TYR A 197 0.14 2.49 -19.48
N PRO A 198 -0.31 2.05 -20.67
CA PRO A 198 -1.65 2.39 -21.20
C PRO A 198 -2.81 1.99 -20.28
N ASP A 199 -2.71 0.83 -19.62
CA ASP A 199 -3.76 0.28 -18.75
C ASP A 199 -3.73 0.82 -17.30
N HIS A 200 -3.18 2.04 -17.09
CA HIS A 200 -2.99 2.63 -15.77
C HIS A 200 -4.28 2.70 -14.92
N ARG A 201 -5.46 2.91 -15.54
CA ARG A 201 -6.75 2.94 -14.81
C ARG A 201 -7.13 1.58 -14.23
N ALA A 202 -6.90 0.51 -14.98
CA ALA A 202 -7.12 -0.84 -14.49
C ALA A 202 -6.14 -1.18 -13.37
N ALA A 203 -4.86 -0.79 -13.52
CA ALA A 203 -3.84 -0.94 -12.49
C ALA A 203 -4.21 -0.24 -11.17
N GLU A 204 -4.76 0.98 -11.21
CA GLU A 204 -5.23 1.69 -10.01
C GLU A 204 -6.35 0.95 -9.28
N ALA A 205 -7.28 0.33 -10.02
CA ALA A 205 -8.34 -0.48 -9.42
C ALA A 205 -7.76 -1.73 -8.74
N GLU A 206 -6.84 -2.42 -9.41
CA GLU A 206 -6.15 -3.59 -8.87
C GLU A 206 -5.26 -3.26 -7.67
N LEU A 207 -4.56 -2.14 -7.67
CA LEU A 207 -3.78 -1.67 -6.52
C LEU A 207 -4.64 -1.48 -5.27
N ARG A 208 -5.90 -1.02 -5.42
CA ARG A 208 -6.85 -0.92 -4.29
C ARG A 208 -7.20 -2.28 -3.73
N ARG A 209 -7.37 -3.30 -4.59
CA ARG A 209 -7.63 -4.68 -4.20
C ARG A 209 -6.44 -5.25 -3.42
N TYR A 210 -5.23 -5.16 -3.97
CA TYR A 210 -4.02 -5.64 -3.31
C TYR A 210 -3.75 -4.92 -1.99
N TRP A 211 -4.06 -3.62 -1.89
CA TRP A 211 -3.94 -2.90 -0.63
C TRP A 211 -4.77 -3.54 0.47
N VAL A 212 -6.03 -3.90 0.18
CA VAL A 212 -6.91 -4.55 1.14
C VAL A 212 -6.40 -5.93 1.53
N ILE A 213 -5.95 -6.74 0.56
CA ILE A 213 -5.38 -8.07 0.80
C ILE A 213 -4.16 -7.96 1.74
N ILE A 214 -3.24 -7.04 1.47
CA ILE A 214 -2.01 -6.84 2.25
C ILE A 214 -2.32 -6.31 3.66
N GLU A 215 -3.24 -5.36 3.81
CA GLU A 215 -3.64 -4.82 5.13
C GLU A 215 -4.29 -5.88 6.03
N ARG A 216 -4.94 -6.90 5.46
CA ARG A 216 -5.56 -8.01 6.18
C ARG A 216 -4.60 -9.19 6.38
N ASN A 217 -3.44 -9.16 5.77
CA ASN A 217 -2.45 -10.24 5.85
C ASN A 217 -1.60 -10.09 7.12
N ARG A 218 -1.55 -11.16 7.93
CA ARG A 218 -0.84 -11.15 9.22
C ARG A 218 0.67 -11.00 9.05
N VAL A 219 1.25 -11.65 8.05
CA VAL A 219 2.71 -11.56 7.79
C VAL A 219 3.10 -10.13 7.45
N TRP A 220 2.30 -9.45 6.62
CA TRP A 220 2.54 -8.05 6.25
C TRP A 220 2.25 -7.07 7.39
N SER A 221 1.45 -7.45 8.39
CA SER A 221 1.20 -6.61 9.57
C SER A 221 2.35 -6.59 10.57
N GLU A 222 3.27 -7.55 10.49
CA GLU A 222 4.48 -7.63 11.32
C GLU A 222 5.63 -6.74 10.80
N PHE A 223 5.48 -6.17 9.60
CA PHE A 223 6.41 -5.22 8.98
C PHE A 223 5.96 -3.81 9.30
#